data_c7e8464a24a2a997c2d143a856139db1
#
_entry.id   c7e8464a24a2a997c2d143a856139db1
#
_cell.length_a   1.000
_cell.length_b   1.000
_cell.length_c   1.000
_cell.angle_alpha   90.00
_cell.angle_beta   90.00
_cell.angle_gamma   90.00
#
_symmetry.space_group_name_H-M   'P 1'
#
loop_
_entity.id
_entity.type
_entity.pdbx_description
1 polymer ?
#
loop_
_entity_poly.entity_id
_entity_poly.type
_entity_poly.pdbx_seq_one_letter_code
_entity_poly.pdbx_strand_id
1 'polypeptide(L)'
;MERMISNHKIQTALDEIKEISKIDLALYSEKGKQVAATFEPEGDMEEAVTSFATSMAESQMLSGCHFFKVMVEGEVEYILLTKSSAEDAYMV
;
A
#
# COMPACT_ATOMS: atom_id res chain seq x y z
N MET A 1 21.83 -12.98 3.43
CA MET A 1 21.38 -12.96 3.58
C MET A 1 20.44 -12.29 3.58
N GLU A 2 19.75 -12.17 3.61
CA GLU A 2 18.97 -11.45 3.49
C GLU A 2 18.26 -11.12 4.44
N ARG A 3 18.01 -10.22 4.71
CA ARG A 3 17.41 -9.84 5.57
C ARG A 3 16.15 -9.51 5.24
N MET A 4 15.36 -10.28 4.77
CA MET A 4 14.13 -10.00 4.38
C MET A 4 13.20 -10.07 5.52
N ILE A 5 12.30 -9.13 5.71
CA ILE A 5 11.20 -9.20 6.64
C ILE A 5 10.17 -10.14 6.04
N SER A 6 9.71 -11.10 6.82
CA SER A 6 8.78 -12.06 6.29
C SER A 6 7.43 -11.40 6.01
N ASN A 7 6.73 -11.91 5.01
CA ASN A 7 5.42 -11.36 4.67
C ASN A 7 4.44 -11.52 5.83
N HIS A 8 4.63 -12.56 6.64
CA HIS A 8 3.76 -12.76 7.78
C HIS A 8 3.89 -11.61 8.78
N LYS A 9 5.11 -11.17 9.03
CA LYS A 9 5.30 -10.05 9.95
C LYS A 9 4.75 -8.77 9.40
N ILE A 10 4.89 -8.57 8.11
CA ILE A 10 4.33 -7.37 7.48
C ILE A 10 2.81 -7.42 7.57
N GLN A 11 2.21 -8.57 7.30
CA GLN A 11 0.78 -8.71 7.37
C GLN A 11 0.28 -8.41 8.79
N THR A 12 0.98 -8.92 9.80
CA THR A 12 0.58 -8.68 11.16
C THR A 12 0.64 -7.18 11.49
N ALA A 13 1.69 -6.51 11.04
CA ALA A 13 1.83 -5.08 11.29
C ALA A 13 0.70 -4.30 10.63
N LEU A 14 0.34 -4.65 9.40
CA LEU A 14 -0.75 -3.97 8.72
C LEU A 14 -2.07 -4.20 9.46
N ASP A 15 -2.30 -5.43 9.92
CA ASP A 15 -3.53 -5.75 10.63
C ASP A 15 -3.64 -4.92 11.90
N GLU A 16 -2.52 -4.74 12.59
CA GLU A 16 -2.54 -3.96 13.82
C GLU A 16 -2.79 -2.49 13.55
N ILE A 17 -2.20 -1.98 12.48
CA ILE A 17 -2.42 -0.58 12.12
C ILE A 17 -3.88 -0.38 11.75
N LYS A 18 -4.46 -1.31 11.01
CA LYS A 18 -5.86 -1.18 10.66
C LYS A 18 -6.75 -1.21 11.90
N GLU A 19 -6.40 -2.07 12.85
CA GLU A 19 -7.19 -2.15 14.07
C GLU A 19 -7.25 -0.81 14.79
N ILE A 20 -6.14 -0.10 14.80
CA ILE A 20 -6.05 1.18 15.50
C ILE A 20 -6.62 2.32 14.68
N SER A 21 -6.25 2.40 13.42
CA SER A 21 -6.58 3.55 12.58
C SER A 21 -7.91 3.41 11.87
N LYS A 22 -8.40 2.18 11.70
CA LYS A 22 -9.61 1.90 10.93
C LYS A 22 -9.40 2.21 9.45
N ILE A 23 -8.16 2.23 9.00
CA ILE A 23 -7.83 2.47 7.61
C ILE A 23 -7.30 1.17 7.03
N ASP A 24 -7.83 0.77 5.88
CA ASP A 24 -7.33 -0.41 5.21
C ASP A 24 -6.02 -0.11 4.53
N LEU A 25 -5.15 -1.11 4.50
CA LEU A 25 -3.80 -0.94 3.98
C LEU A 25 -3.44 -2.10 3.07
N ALA A 26 -2.62 -1.82 2.07
CA ALA A 26 -2.05 -2.85 1.22
C ALA A 26 -0.64 -2.42 0.86
N LEU A 27 0.27 -3.39 0.85
CA LEU A 27 1.66 -3.11 0.52
C LEU A 27 2.04 -3.94 -0.68
N TYR A 28 2.63 -3.28 -1.68
CA TYR A 28 3.06 -3.92 -2.91
C TYR A 28 4.54 -3.65 -3.11
N SER A 29 5.22 -4.57 -3.79
CA SER A 29 6.57 -4.29 -4.22
C SER A 29 6.52 -3.27 -5.37
N GLU A 30 7.66 -2.69 -5.68
CA GLU A 30 7.67 -1.72 -6.77
C GLU A 30 7.37 -2.38 -8.11
N LYS A 31 7.38 -3.70 -8.16
CA LYS A 31 7.05 -4.44 -9.38
C LYS A 31 5.60 -4.86 -9.42
N GLY A 32 4.80 -4.40 -8.47
CA GLY A 32 3.38 -4.65 -8.52
C GLY A 32 2.92 -5.93 -7.85
N LYS A 33 3.79 -6.59 -7.10
CA LYS A 33 3.40 -7.81 -6.42
C LYS A 33 2.91 -7.49 -5.03
N GLN A 34 1.75 -8.02 -4.68
CA GLN A 34 1.18 -7.76 -3.36
C GLN A 34 1.98 -8.50 -2.30
N VAL A 35 2.41 -7.77 -1.30
CA VAL A 35 3.16 -8.33 -0.19
C VAL A 35 2.23 -8.66 0.96
N ALA A 36 1.31 -7.76 1.28
CA ALA A 36 0.37 -7.96 2.37
C ALA A 36 -0.77 -6.97 2.20
N ALA A 37 -1.93 -7.27 2.78
CA ALA A 37 -3.07 -6.38 2.65
C ALA A 37 -4.09 -6.70 3.72
N THR A 38 -4.84 -5.68 4.15
CA THR A 38 -5.96 -5.87 5.06
C THR A 38 -7.29 -5.83 4.32
N PHE A 39 -7.28 -5.64 3.01
CA PHE A 39 -8.50 -5.61 2.21
C PHE A 39 -8.15 -6.14 0.83
N GLU A 40 -9.18 -6.40 0.04
CA GLU A 40 -8.95 -6.88 -1.31
C GLU A 40 -9.10 -5.73 -2.28
N PRO A 41 -8.01 -5.24 -2.85
CA PRO A 41 -8.10 -4.14 -3.80
C PRO A 41 -8.89 -4.57 -5.03
N GLU A 42 -9.62 -3.62 -5.61
CA GLU A 42 -10.40 -3.91 -6.79
C GLU A 42 -9.56 -3.78 -8.04
N GLY A 43 -9.82 -4.66 -8.99
CA GLY A 43 -9.19 -4.56 -10.28
C GLY A 43 -7.75 -5.01 -10.25
N ASP A 44 -7.08 -4.72 -11.36
CA ASP A 44 -5.70 -5.13 -11.53
C ASP A 44 -4.80 -4.03 -10.99
N MET A 45 -4.30 -4.23 -9.79
CA MET A 45 -3.45 -3.23 -9.17
C MET A 45 -2.02 -3.29 -9.63
N GLU A 46 -1.62 -4.36 -10.27
CA GLU A 46 -0.22 -4.49 -10.68
C GLU A 46 0.19 -3.35 -11.61
N GLU A 47 -0.63 -3.08 -12.60
CA GLU A 47 -0.30 -2.02 -13.55
C GLU A 47 -0.33 -0.66 -12.89
N ALA A 48 -1.33 -0.41 -12.05
CA ALA A 48 -1.42 0.88 -11.37
C ALA A 48 -0.23 1.09 -10.45
N VAL A 49 0.18 0.04 -9.74
CA VAL A 49 1.29 0.15 -8.81
C VAL A 49 2.60 0.38 -9.56
N THR A 50 2.84 -0.37 -10.63
CA THR A 50 4.09 -0.22 -11.36
C THR A 50 4.16 1.14 -12.05
N SER A 51 3.04 1.63 -12.58
CA SER A 51 3.04 2.95 -13.19
C SER A 51 3.35 4.03 -12.17
N PHE A 52 2.74 3.92 -10.99
CA PHE A 52 3.02 4.91 -9.95
C PHE A 52 4.47 4.83 -9.50
N ALA A 53 5.02 3.62 -9.39
CA ALA A 53 6.38 3.44 -8.90
C ALA A 53 7.39 4.16 -9.78
N THR A 54 7.13 4.24 -11.08
CA THR A 54 8.04 4.88 -12.01
C THR A 54 7.68 6.33 -12.28
N SER A 55 6.59 6.83 -11.70
CA SER A 55 6.18 8.21 -11.92
C SER A 55 6.99 9.14 -11.05
N MET A 56 6.85 10.43 -11.29
CA MET A 56 7.54 11.44 -10.49
C MET A 56 6.73 11.83 -9.27
N ALA A 57 5.51 11.38 -9.17
CA ALA A 57 4.65 11.76 -8.05
C ALA A 57 5.08 11.06 -6.78
N GLU A 58 4.96 11.76 -5.65
CA GLU A 58 5.25 11.14 -4.37
C GLU A 58 4.03 10.46 -3.78
N SER A 59 2.84 10.88 -4.20
CA SER A 59 1.61 10.24 -3.79
C SER A 59 0.59 10.47 -4.89
N GLN A 60 -0.48 9.67 -4.85
CA GLN A 60 -1.48 9.73 -5.91
C GLN A 60 -2.74 9.06 -5.42
N MET A 61 -3.88 9.57 -5.88
CA MET A 61 -5.16 8.93 -5.61
C MET A 61 -5.58 8.18 -6.85
N LEU A 62 -5.97 6.93 -6.69
CA LEU A 62 -6.42 6.15 -7.81
C LEU A 62 -7.32 5.04 -7.32
N SER A 63 -8.46 4.86 -7.97
CA SER A 63 -9.39 3.78 -7.62
C SER A 63 -9.80 3.81 -6.15
N GLY A 64 -9.94 5.01 -5.60
CA GLY A 64 -10.36 5.15 -4.21
C GLY A 64 -9.28 4.89 -3.20
N CYS A 65 -8.07 4.66 -3.64
CA CYS A 65 -6.95 4.41 -2.75
C CYS A 65 -5.92 5.50 -2.88
N HIS A 66 -5.21 5.74 -1.80
CA HIS A 66 -4.09 6.66 -1.81
C HIS A 66 -2.83 5.83 -1.95
N PHE A 67 -1.99 6.17 -2.92
CA PHE A 67 -0.74 5.46 -3.18
C PHE A 67 0.41 6.29 -2.62
N PHE A 68 1.34 5.64 -1.94
CA PHE A 68 2.53 6.30 -1.40
C PHE A 68 3.74 5.46 -1.73
N LYS A 69 4.86 6.12 -1.99
CA LYS A 69 6.11 5.42 -2.23
C LYS A 69 6.84 5.23 -0.92
N VAL A 70 7.32 4.01 -0.69
CA VAL A 70 8.16 3.72 0.47
C VAL A 70 9.57 3.62 -0.03
N MET A 71 10.40 4.59 0.37
CA MET A 71 11.77 4.67 -0.12
C MET A 71 12.72 4.02 0.86
N VAL A 72 13.65 3.28 0.32
CA VAL A 72 14.72 2.68 1.13
C VAL A 72 16.02 3.07 0.47
N GLU A 73 16.82 3.83 1.19
CA GLU A 73 18.12 4.27 0.70
C GLU A 73 18.00 4.97 -0.65
N GLY A 74 16.99 5.82 -0.76
CA GLY A 74 16.84 6.63 -1.95
C GLY A 74 16.16 5.97 -3.13
N GLU A 75 15.71 4.74 -2.97
CA GLU A 75 15.05 4.04 -4.06
C GLU A 75 13.68 3.54 -3.62
N VAL A 76 12.76 3.48 -4.57
CA VAL A 76 11.43 3.02 -4.29
C VAL A 76 11.47 1.52 -4.08
N GLU A 77 11.13 1.09 -2.88
CA GLU A 77 11.17 -0.33 -2.55
C GLU A 77 9.77 -0.91 -2.52
N TYR A 78 8.81 -0.16 -2.01
CA TYR A 78 7.43 -0.62 -1.90
C TYR A 78 6.48 0.51 -2.22
N ILE A 79 5.26 0.14 -2.52
CA ILE A 79 4.16 1.08 -2.71
C ILE A 79 3.11 0.74 -1.67
N LEU A 80 2.73 1.73 -0.88
CA LEU A 80 1.73 1.54 0.15
C LEU A 80 0.41 2.13 -0.34
N LEU A 81 -0.66 1.36 -0.24
CA LEU A 81 -1.99 1.81 -0.57
C LEU A 81 -2.78 1.94 0.72
N THR A 82 -3.54 3.01 0.86
CA THR A 82 -4.44 3.17 1.99
C THR A 82 -5.82 3.46 1.45
N LYS A 83 -6.83 3.00 2.18
CA LYS A 83 -8.22 3.18 1.78
C LYS A 83 -9.05 3.45 3.02
N SER A 84 -9.64 4.63 3.10
CA SER A 84 -10.50 4.98 4.21
C SER A 84 -11.85 4.30 4.04
N SER A 85 -12.53 4.07 5.15
CA SER A 85 -13.85 3.50 5.08
C SER A 85 -14.80 4.52 4.46
N ALA A 86 -15.92 4.01 3.94
CA ALA A 86 -16.90 4.89 3.34
C ALA A 86 -17.43 5.89 4.36
N GLU A 87 -17.50 5.48 5.61
CA GLU A 87 -18.00 6.38 6.63
C GLU A 87 -17.09 7.58 6.80
N ASP A 88 -15.80 7.35 6.73
CA ASP A 88 -14.87 8.45 6.86
C ASP A 88 -15.08 9.46 5.74
N ALA A 89 -15.42 8.98 4.57
CA ALA A 89 -15.61 9.87 3.43
C ALA A 89 -16.78 10.83 3.68
N TYR A 90 -17.73 10.43 4.49
CA TYR A 90 -18.87 11.27 4.76
C TYR A 90 -18.64 12.22 5.92
N MET A 91 -17.60 12.01 6.65
CA MET A 91 -17.36 12.83 7.81
C MET A 91 -16.71 14.15 7.49
N VAL A 92 -16.37 14.38 6.28
CA VAL A 92 -15.70 15.64 5.91
C VAL A 92 -16.69 16.77 5.76
#